data_072c0e147ac9863751ca34a7e22df7bc
#
_entry.id   072c0e147ac9863751ca34a7e22df7bc
#
_cell.length_a   1.000
_cell.length_b   1.000
_cell.length_c   1.000
_cell.angle_alpha   90.00
_cell.angle_beta   90.00
_cell.angle_gamma   90.00
#
_symmetry.space_group_name_H-M   'P 1'
#
loop_
_entity.id
_entity.type
_entity.pdbx_description
1 polymer ?
#
loop_
_entity_poly.entity_id
_entity_poly.type
_entity_poly.pdbx_seq_one_letter_code
_entity_poly.pdbx_strand_id
1 'polypeptide(L)'
;MLKPFNKMMKPFRYLYELISYKVKRSVRLELIFTFGLCFLMAIMSYVAVNNYLTKASKYSQIDYEKGINEIYNYSLSISDQINGRELKIDDKKTIEEIINTEWGLDKNNKIFIADTEGKILFKVKNVEEEKVDIFEVIKNNIQLQNIDKYQSDYDTGRKEFVSINPLVFKNSKAYIIVKGIPRAETVYHTKDKSVSSFFLATIVFIFGFLFITKKKMNYIEDISNGLLQISKGTLDYRVKRVGDDELALLADNINYMAKELSDKMEKERKIEKAKNDLITNVSHDLRTPLTSIMGYLGLIKEKKYNSEEELMEYATVAYNKSEKLKNLIKDLFSYTKYTNDRVDLNKRKIILAELLDQLIEELVPICEENKITIGKYTWDFDIVSEIDPDKMVRVFENLIMNAIRYSIKPGEIKINLYKERVFSIVSISNKSEEISKEDLKKLFDRFYRLDKSRTATTGGSGLGLAIAKSIVEMHRGSIWAEYEKGYITFYVKLIMGSNE
;
A
#
# COMPACT_ATOMS: atom_id res chain seq x y z
N MET A 1 12.85 -46.06 12.68
CA MET A 1 12.12 -45.91 11.38
C MET A 1 11.77 -44.47 10.96
N LEU A 2 12.23 -43.40 11.62
CA LEU A 2 11.84 -42.00 11.30
C LEU A 2 12.84 -41.20 10.44
N LYS A 3 14.06 -41.69 10.22
CA LYS A 3 15.11 -41.01 9.43
C LYS A 3 14.85 -40.91 7.90
N PRO A 4 14.28 -41.92 7.20
CA PRO A 4 14.04 -41.81 5.76
C PRO A 4 12.90 -40.85 5.40
N PHE A 5 11.88 -40.72 6.26
CA PHE A 5 10.73 -39.83 6.03
C PHE A 5 11.12 -38.34 6.04
N ASN A 6 12.04 -37.96 6.92
CA ASN A 6 12.55 -36.59 7.01
C ASN A 6 13.40 -36.18 5.78
N LYS A 7 14.06 -37.13 5.11
CA LYS A 7 14.86 -36.86 3.89
C LYS A 7 13.97 -36.67 2.67
N MET A 8 12.85 -37.40 2.60
CA MET A 8 11.85 -37.30 1.52
C MET A 8 10.98 -36.03 1.64
N MET A 9 10.82 -35.50 2.85
CA MET A 9 10.06 -34.26 3.11
C MET A 9 10.88 -32.96 2.91
N LYS A 10 12.22 -33.04 2.79
CA LYS A 10 13.06 -31.85 2.57
C LYS A 10 12.69 -31.01 1.35
N PRO A 11 12.46 -31.58 0.14
CA PRO A 11 12.07 -30.81 -1.03
C PRO A 11 10.69 -30.17 -0.87
N PHE A 12 9.75 -30.85 -0.20
CA PHE A 12 8.42 -30.29 0.08
C PHE A 12 8.48 -29.14 1.09
N ARG A 13 9.34 -29.25 2.10
CA ARG A 13 9.57 -28.19 3.07
C ARG A 13 10.22 -26.97 2.42
N TYR A 14 11.22 -27.19 1.56
CA TYR A 14 11.86 -26.12 0.80
C TYR A 14 10.86 -25.41 -0.15
N LEU A 15 10.05 -26.18 -0.85
CA LEU A 15 9.01 -25.65 -1.74
C LEU A 15 7.96 -24.85 -0.94
N TYR A 16 7.54 -25.38 0.21
CA TYR A 16 6.62 -24.68 1.12
C TYR A 16 7.22 -23.36 1.63
N GLU A 17 8.48 -23.37 2.07
CA GLU A 17 9.18 -22.17 2.52
C GLU A 17 9.30 -21.13 1.38
N LEU A 18 9.61 -21.57 0.16
CA LEU A 18 9.71 -20.73 -1.03
C LEU A 18 8.36 -20.10 -1.42
N ILE A 19 7.30 -20.93 -1.43
CA ILE A 19 5.93 -20.47 -1.72
C ILE A 19 5.46 -19.52 -0.63
N SER A 20 5.64 -19.87 0.64
CA SER A 20 5.27 -19.04 1.79
C SER A 20 5.99 -17.70 1.77
N TYR A 21 7.28 -17.68 1.39
CA TYR A 21 8.06 -16.46 1.25
C TYR A 21 7.52 -15.54 0.12
N LYS A 22 7.19 -16.12 -1.05
CA LYS A 22 6.62 -15.37 -2.16
C LYS A 22 5.20 -14.86 -1.86
N VAL A 23 4.38 -15.70 -1.23
CA VAL A 23 3.00 -15.35 -0.84
C VAL A 23 3.00 -14.19 0.16
N LYS A 24 3.90 -14.21 1.17
CA LYS A 24 3.99 -13.12 2.16
C LYS A 24 4.47 -11.78 1.59
N ARG A 25 5.10 -11.78 0.41
CA ARG A 25 5.60 -10.58 -0.27
C ARG A 25 4.66 -9.98 -1.30
N SER A 26 3.54 -10.65 -1.57
CA SER A 26 2.56 -10.12 -2.53
C SER A 26 1.14 -10.30 -2.02
N VAL A 27 0.45 -9.20 -1.84
CA VAL A 27 -0.98 -9.15 -1.48
C VAL A 27 -1.83 -9.95 -2.46
N ARG A 28 -1.51 -9.85 -3.76
CA ARG A 28 -2.21 -10.61 -4.81
C ARG A 28 -2.09 -12.13 -4.61
N LEU A 29 -0.87 -12.62 -4.36
CA LEU A 29 -0.64 -14.05 -4.15
C LEU A 29 -1.28 -14.53 -2.84
N GLU A 30 -1.21 -13.72 -1.79
CA GLU A 30 -1.86 -14.02 -0.49
C GLU A 30 -3.38 -14.15 -0.64
N LEU A 31 -4.02 -13.24 -1.40
CA LEU A 31 -5.46 -13.30 -1.66
C LEU A 31 -5.85 -14.52 -2.50
N ILE A 32 -5.09 -14.86 -3.55
CA ILE A 32 -5.33 -16.06 -4.37
C ILE A 32 -5.20 -17.32 -3.52
N PHE A 33 -4.17 -17.41 -2.68
CA PHE A 33 -3.97 -18.56 -1.78
C PHE A 33 -5.09 -18.67 -0.75
N THR A 34 -5.49 -17.55 -0.15
CA THR A 34 -6.60 -17.48 0.81
C THR A 34 -7.92 -17.91 0.17
N PHE A 35 -8.20 -17.42 -1.04
CA PHE A 35 -9.37 -17.84 -1.82
C PHE A 35 -9.37 -19.36 -2.07
N GLY A 36 -8.24 -19.91 -2.54
CA GLY A 36 -8.09 -21.35 -2.77
C GLY A 36 -8.28 -22.18 -1.50
N LEU A 37 -7.74 -21.73 -0.37
CA LEU A 37 -7.90 -22.38 0.93
C LEU A 37 -9.37 -22.39 1.38
N CYS A 38 -10.05 -21.24 1.32
CA CYS A 38 -11.46 -21.13 1.67
C CYS A 38 -12.35 -21.97 0.75
N PHE A 39 -12.01 -22.04 -0.54
CA PHE A 39 -12.72 -22.88 -1.51
C PHE A 39 -12.56 -24.37 -1.20
N LEU A 40 -11.36 -24.83 -0.84
CA LEU A 40 -11.14 -26.19 -0.39
C LEU A 40 -11.91 -26.52 0.89
N MET A 41 -11.92 -25.62 1.87
CA MET A 41 -12.70 -25.77 3.09
C MET A 41 -14.20 -25.88 2.81
N ALA A 42 -14.70 -25.07 1.87
CA ALA A 42 -16.10 -25.14 1.45
C ALA A 42 -16.44 -26.47 0.76
N ILE A 43 -15.58 -26.98 -0.12
CA ILE A 43 -15.75 -28.30 -0.73
C ILE A 43 -15.77 -29.39 0.34
N MET A 44 -14.82 -29.39 1.27
CA MET A 44 -14.78 -30.37 2.36
C MET A 44 -16.04 -30.30 3.22
N SER A 45 -16.51 -29.11 3.54
CA SER A 45 -17.76 -28.87 4.27
C SER A 45 -18.97 -29.43 3.50
N TYR A 46 -19.04 -29.13 2.17
CA TYR A 46 -20.09 -29.67 1.31
C TYR A 46 -20.13 -31.21 1.35
N VAL A 47 -18.98 -31.86 1.11
CA VAL A 47 -18.91 -33.32 1.09
C VAL A 47 -19.29 -33.92 2.45
N ALA A 48 -18.77 -33.38 3.55
CA ALA A 48 -19.05 -33.87 4.88
C ALA A 48 -20.55 -33.73 5.25
N VAL A 49 -21.11 -32.55 5.02
CA VAL A 49 -22.52 -32.26 5.34
C VAL A 49 -23.47 -33.02 4.43
N ASN A 50 -23.16 -33.10 3.14
CA ASN A 50 -23.99 -33.85 2.19
C ASN A 50 -24.01 -35.34 2.54
N ASN A 51 -22.86 -35.95 2.88
CA ASN A 51 -22.79 -37.34 3.33
C ASN A 51 -23.57 -37.59 4.64
N TYR A 52 -23.46 -36.64 5.58
CA TYR A 52 -24.20 -36.72 6.83
C TYR A 52 -25.69 -36.63 6.63
N LEU A 53 -26.18 -35.62 5.89
CA LEU A 53 -27.59 -35.38 5.62
C LEU A 53 -28.22 -36.50 4.78
N THR A 54 -27.49 -37.02 3.79
CA THR A 54 -27.96 -38.15 2.99
C THR A 54 -28.12 -39.43 3.84
N LYS A 55 -27.19 -39.71 4.76
CA LYS A 55 -27.33 -40.82 5.70
C LYS A 55 -28.49 -40.62 6.65
N ALA A 56 -28.68 -39.41 7.17
CA ALA A 56 -29.76 -39.09 8.12
C ALA A 56 -31.15 -39.04 7.46
N SER A 57 -31.23 -38.84 6.13
CA SER A 57 -32.51 -38.77 5.39
C SER A 57 -32.95 -40.07 4.76
N LYS A 58 -32.38 -41.23 5.21
CA LYS A 58 -32.83 -42.54 4.78
C LYS A 58 -34.22 -42.80 5.34
N TYR A 59 -35.14 -43.15 4.48
CA TYR A 59 -36.42 -43.68 4.86
C TYR A 59 -36.69 -45.02 4.15
N SER A 60 -37.42 -45.90 4.78
CA SER A 60 -37.79 -47.19 4.20
C SER A 60 -39.20 -47.11 3.66
N GLN A 61 -39.40 -47.64 2.50
CA GLN A 61 -40.73 -47.82 1.86
C GLN A 61 -40.91 -49.30 1.58
N ILE A 62 -42.10 -49.81 1.87
CA ILE A 62 -42.47 -51.20 1.55
C ILE A 62 -42.88 -51.20 0.06
N ASP A 63 -42.23 -52.07 -0.71
CA ASP A 63 -42.51 -52.27 -2.11
C ASP A 63 -43.02 -53.68 -2.35
N TYR A 64 -44.14 -53.82 -3.04
CA TYR A 64 -44.79 -55.07 -3.38
C TYR A 64 -44.62 -55.45 -4.87
N GLU A 65 -44.00 -54.66 -5.69
CA GLU A 65 -43.91 -54.81 -7.12
C GLU A 65 -43.36 -56.20 -7.51
N LYS A 66 -42.30 -56.64 -6.84
CA LYS A 66 -41.71 -57.95 -7.12
C LYS A 66 -42.61 -59.10 -6.75
N GLY A 67 -43.30 -59.04 -5.59
CA GLY A 67 -44.23 -60.08 -5.19
C GLY A 67 -45.46 -60.15 -6.08
N ILE A 68 -45.95 -59.01 -6.58
CA ILE A 68 -47.05 -58.95 -7.54
C ILE A 68 -46.61 -59.57 -8.90
N ASN A 69 -45.40 -59.25 -9.39
CA ASN A 69 -44.87 -59.85 -10.61
C ASN A 69 -44.64 -61.36 -10.48
N GLU A 70 -44.24 -61.84 -9.32
CA GLU A 70 -44.15 -63.30 -9.07
C GLU A 70 -45.51 -63.96 -9.26
N ILE A 71 -46.60 -63.50 -8.61
CA ILE A 71 -47.95 -64.09 -8.74
C ILE A 71 -48.45 -64.02 -10.16
N TYR A 72 -48.21 -62.87 -10.87
CA TYR A 72 -48.58 -62.70 -12.25
C TYR A 72 -47.87 -63.72 -13.17
N ASN A 73 -46.57 -63.91 -12.97
CA ASN A 73 -45.79 -64.85 -13.76
C ASN A 73 -46.20 -66.31 -13.50
N TYR A 74 -46.60 -66.66 -12.27
CA TYR A 74 -47.21 -67.96 -11.98
C TYR A 74 -48.46 -68.20 -12.80
N SER A 75 -49.36 -67.22 -12.81
CA SER A 75 -50.62 -67.32 -13.56
C SER A 75 -50.38 -67.45 -15.08
N LEU A 76 -49.39 -66.70 -15.58
CA LEU A 76 -49.01 -66.72 -16.99
C LEU A 76 -48.34 -68.05 -17.36
N SER A 77 -47.44 -68.58 -16.55
CA SER A 77 -46.81 -69.89 -16.78
C SER A 77 -47.81 -71.00 -16.90
N ILE A 78 -48.79 -71.06 -15.99
CA ILE A 78 -49.87 -72.06 -16.06
C ILE A 78 -50.68 -71.91 -17.32
N SER A 79 -51.05 -70.66 -17.67
CA SER A 79 -51.82 -70.35 -18.89
C SER A 79 -51.09 -70.81 -20.15
N ASP A 80 -49.78 -70.50 -20.25
CA ASP A 80 -48.95 -70.89 -21.38
C ASP A 80 -48.76 -72.40 -21.52
N GLN A 81 -48.61 -73.11 -20.38
CA GLN A 81 -48.49 -74.57 -20.37
C GLN A 81 -49.75 -75.26 -20.83
N ILE A 82 -50.92 -74.74 -20.39
CA ILE A 82 -52.21 -75.34 -20.75
C ILE A 82 -52.54 -74.99 -22.21
N ASN A 83 -52.41 -73.73 -22.62
CA ASN A 83 -52.72 -73.30 -23.96
C ASN A 83 -51.76 -73.94 -24.99
N GLY A 84 -50.48 -74.08 -24.69
CA GLY A 84 -49.46 -74.67 -25.58
C GLY A 84 -49.62 -76.18 -25.80
N ARG A 85 -50.29 -76.85 -24.91
CA ARG A 85 -50.48 -78.33 -25.05
C ARG A 85 -51.83 -78.72 -25.71
N GLU A 86 -52.66 -77.78 -26.10
CA GLU A 86 -53.95 -77.99 -26.79
C GLU A 86 -54.83 -79.03 -26.08
N LEU A 87 -54.93 -78.98 -24.76
CA LEU A 87 -55.64 -79.94 -23.91
C LEU A 87 -57.15 -79.82 -24.09
N LYS A 88 -57.92 -80.93 -23.81
CA LYS A 88 -59.35 -80.86 -23.61
C LYS A 88 -59.65 -80.67 -22.12
N ILE A 89 -60.80 -80.08 -21.78
CA ILE A 89 -61.14 -79.86 -20.37
C ILE A 89 -61.33 -81.19 -19.58
N ASP A 90 -61.54 -82.28 -20.29
CA ASP A 90 -61.72 -83.63 -19.76
C ASP A 90 -60.37 -84.32 -19.40
N ASP A 91 -59.24 -83.71 -19.82
CA ASP A 91 -57.86 -84.19 -19.51
C ASP A 91 -57.44 -83.89 -18.06
N LYS A 92 -58.33 -84.24 -17.09
CA LYS A 92 -58.26 -83.84 -15.67
C LYS A 92 -56.90 -84.11 -15.03
N LYS A 93 -56.29 -85.26 -15.28
CA LYS A 93 -55.03 -85.65 -14.65
C LYS A 93 -53.91 -84.71 -15.03
N THR A 94 -53.78 -84.38 -16.31
CA THR A 94 -52.73 -83.48 -16.85
C THR A 94 -52.89 -82.07 -16.34
N ILE A 95 -54.15 -81.55 -16.31
CA ILE A 95 -54.44 -80.21 -15.81
C ILE A 95 -54.13 -80.10 -14.32
N GLU A 96 -54.59 -81.09 -13.51
CA GLU A 96 -54.25 -81.13 -12.08
C GLU A 96 -52.75 -81.25 -11.81
N GLU A 97 -52.03 -82.00 -12.62
CA GLU A 97 -50.57 -82.12 -12.51
C GLU A 97 -49.89 -80.78 -12.72
N ILE A 98 -50.24 -80.03 -13.78
CA ILE A 98 -49.71 -78.72 -14.09
C ILE A 98 -49.98 -77.73 -12.90
N ILE A 99 -51.25 -77.66 -12.45
CA ILE A 99 -51.64 -76.78 -11.37
C ILE A 99 -50.93 -77.14 -10.08
N ASN A 100 -50.78 -78.40 -9.73
CA ASN A 100 -50.16 -78.87 -8.49
C ASN A 100 -48.60 -78.66 -8.55
N THR A 101 -48.02 -78.77 -9.73
CA THR A 101 -46.56 -78.53 -9.91
C THR A 101 -46.25 -77.08 -9.63
N GLU A 102 -46.97 -76.15 -10.25
CA GLU A 102 -46.78 -74.75 -9.99
C GLU A 102 -47.19 -74.36 -8.55
N TRP A 103 -48.26 -74.95 -7.99
CA TRP A 103 -48.64 -74.72 -6.59
C TRP A 103 -47.52 -75.17 -5.64
N GLY A 104 -46.78 -76.21 -6.01
CA GLY A 104 -45.65 -76.69 -5.24
C GLY A 104 -44.55 -75.66 -5.05
N LEU A 105 -44.42 -74.67 -5.95
CA LEU A 105 -43.44 -73.60 -5.89
C LEU A 105 -43.80 -72.54 -4.82
N ASP A 106 -45.09 -72.21 -4.67
CA ASP A 106 -45.56 -71.34 -3.56
C ASP A 106 -46.94 -71.78 -3.06
N LYS A 107 -46.95 -72.56 -1.97
CA LYS A 107 -48.13 -73.14 -1.34
C LYS A 107 -49.09 -72.10 -0.73
N ASN A 108 -48.70 -70.85 -0.62
CA ASN A 108 -49.53 -69.81 -0.11
C ASN A 108 -50.53 -69.26 -1.17
N ASN A 109 -50.25 -69.51 -2.44
CA ASN A 109 -51.15 -69.06 -3.52
C ASN A 109 -52.30 -70.02 -3.64
N LYS A 110 -53.49 -69.42 -3.93
CA LYS A 110 -54.71 -70.16 -4.29
C LYS A 110 -54.79 -70.17 -5.81
N ILE A 111 -54.77 -71.36 -6.43
CA ILE A 111 -54.80 -71.53 -7.86
C ILE A 111 -56.03 -72.34 -8.22
N PHE A 112 -56.85 -71.81 -9.10
CA PHE A 112 -58.04 -72.51 -9.61
C PHE A 112 -58.37 -72.10 -11.04
N ILE A 113 -59.06 -73.01 -11.75
CA ILE A 113 -59.57 -72.78 -13.10
C ILE A 113 -61.10 -72.73 -13.03
N ALA A 114 -61.68 -71.65 -13.53
CA ALA A 114 -63.14 -71.47 -13.63
C ALA A 114 -63.62 -71.35 -15.09
N ASP A 115 -64.77 -71.82 -15.37
CA ASP A 115 -65.43 -71.64 -16.66
C ASP A 115 -65.89 -70.15 -16.87
N THR A 116 -66.45 -69.87 -18.01
CA THR A 116 -66.89 -68.51 -18.35
C THR A 116 -68.13 -68.03 -17.49
N GLU A 117 -68.82 -68.94 -16.76
CA GLU A 117 -69.88 -68.64 -15.83
C GLU A 117 -69.40 -68.54 -14.37
N GLY A 118 -68.11 -68.76 -14.15
CA GLY A 118 -67.46 -68.67 -12.85
C GLY A 118 -67.54 -69.92 -12.00
N LYS A 119 -67.99 -71.06 -12.52
CA LYS A 119 -67.95 -72.33 -11.85
C LYS A 119 -66.47 -72.88 -11.82
N ILE A 120 -65.98 -73.24 -10.67
CA ILE A 120 -64.61 -73.76 -10.50
C ILE A 120 -64.60 -75.20 -11.03
N LEU A 121 -63.73 -75.47 -11.99
CA LEU A 121 -63.50 -76.74 -12.61
C LEU A 121 -62.32 -77.53 -12.01
N PHE A 122 -61.25 -76.82 -11.71
CA PHE A 122 -60.04 -77.38 -11.11
C PHE A 122 -59.57 -76.43 -10.01
N LYS A 123 -59.07 -76.96 -8.91
CA LYS A 123 -58.55 -76.18 -7.77
C LYS A 123 -57.47 -76.93 -7.02
N VAL A 124 -56.56 -76.17 -6.42
CA VAL A 124 -55.60 -76.71 -5.46
C VAL A 124 -56.26 -76.95 -4.08
N LYS A 125 -55.57 -77.69 -3.21
CA LYS A 125 -56.17 -78.18 -1.96
C LYS A 125 -56.62 -77.10 -0.93
N ASN A 126 -56.11 -75.88 -1.05
CA ASN A 126 -56.36 -74.77 -0.15
C ASN A 126 -57.50 -73.82 -0.66
N VAL A 127 -58.24 -74.21 -1.70
CA VAL A 127 -59.35 -73.42 -2.27
C VAL A 127 -60.66 -74.08 -1.90
N GLU A 128 -61.47 -73.38 -1.11
CA GLU A 128 -62.81 -73.86 -0.63
C GLU A 128 -63.95 -73.40 -1.53
N GLU A 129 -63.69 -72.29 -2.28
CA GLU A 129 -64.70 -71.70 -3.19
C GLU A 129 -65.12 -72.72 -4.24
N GLU A 130 -66.45 -72.72 -4.57
CA GLU A 130 -67.09 -73.53 -5.63
C GLU A 130 -67.49 -72.68 -6.87
N LYS A 131 -67.68 -71.39 -6.66
CA LYS A 131 -68.01 -70.42 -7.69
C LYS A 131 -67.30 -69.11 -7.43
N VAL A 132 -66.92 -68.42 -8.51
CA VAL A 132 -66.29 -67.08 -8.43
C VAL A 132 -66.96 -66.14 -9.43
N ASP A 133 -67.12 -64.87 -9.05
CA ASP A 133 -67.62 -63.85 -9.92
C ASP A 133 -66.49 -63.38 -10.83
N ILE A 134 -66.51 -63.89 -12.09
CA ILE A 134 -65.42 -63.57 -13.08
C ILE A 134 -65.41 -62.07 -13.40
N PHE A 135 -66.57 -61.40 -13.44
CA PHE A 135 -66.63 -59.99 -13.73
C PHE A 135 -65.94 -59.15 -12.61
N GLU A 136 -66.25 -59.49 -11.36
CA GLU A 136 -65.62 -58.83 -10.22
C GLU A 136 -64.09 -59.05 -10.15
N VAL A 137 -63.63 -60.28 -10.46
CA VAL A 137 -62.23 -60.58 -10.52
C VAL A 137 -61.52 -59.82 -11.63
N ILE A 138 -62.09 -59.71 -12.83
CA ILE A 138 -61.53 -58.94 -13.93
C ILE A 138 -61.49 -57.45 -13.58
N LYS A 139 -62.59 -56.92 -13.05
CA LYS A 139 -62.70 -55.54 -12.63
C LYS A 139 -61.60 -55.19 -11.59
N ASN A 140 -61.42 -56.03 -10.58
CA ASN A 140 -60.39 -55.84 -9.54
C ASN A 140 -59.00 -55.98 -10.12
N ASN A 141 -58.76 -56.91 -11.07
CA ASN A 141 -57.47 -57.06 -11.74
C ASN A 141 -57.11 -55.80 -12.56
N ILE A 142 -58.06 -55.27 -13.34
CA ILE A 142 -57.87 -54.05 -14.12
C ILE A 142 -57.57 -52.85 -13.23
N GLN A 143 -58.30 -52.76 -12.10
CA GLN A 143 -58.10 -51.67 -11.11
C GLN A 143 -56.68 -51.79 -10.47
N LEU A 144 -56.24 -52.97 -10.12
CA LEU A 144 -54.90 -53.23 -9.55
C LEU A 144 -53.76 -53.01 -10.52
N GLN A 145 -53.98 -53.24 -11.84
CA GLN A 145 -52.97 -52.94 -12.87
C GLN A 145 -52.80 -51.44 -13.14
N ASN A 146 -53.86 -50.65 -12.90
CA ASN A 146 -53.86 -49.18 -13.05
C ASN A 146 -53.43 -48.39 -11.82
N ILE A 147 -53.12 -49.08 -10.70
CA ILE A 147 -52.58 -48.44 -9.51
C ILE A 147 -51.11 -48.07 -9.84
N ASP A 148 -50.86 -46.76 -9.97
CA ASP A 148 -49.56 -46.20 -10.17
C ASP A 148 -48.52 -46.87 -9.30
N LYS A 149 -47.38 -47.23 -9.86
CA LYS A 149 -46.21 -47.87 -9.25
C LYS A 149 -45.74 -47.26 -7.92
N TYR A 150 -46.38 -46.22 -7.42
CA TYR A 150 -45.91 -45.40 -6.29
C TYR A 150 -46.95 -45.14 -5.20
N GLN A 151 -48.12 -45.70 -5.25
CA GLN A 151 -49.07 -45.49 -4.15
C GLN A 151 -48.89 -46.51 -3.05
N SER A 152 -48.33 -46.02 -1.94
CA SER A 152 -48.06 -46.69 -0.68
C SER A 152 -49.30 -47.13 0.10
N ASP A 153 -50.48 -47.25 -0.50
CA ASP A 153 -51.76 -47.58 0.15
C ASP A 153 -52.02 -49.07 0.31
N TYR A 154 -51.04 -49.96 0.12
CA TYR A 154 -51.10 -51.29 0.65
C TYR A 154 -50.76 -51.29 2.16
N ASP A 155 -51.32 -50.34 2.87
CA ASP A 155 -51.10 -50.16 4.31
C ASP A 155 -51.82 -51.23 5.17
N THR A 156 -52.31 -52.27 4.56
CA THR A 156 -52.97 -53.35 5.33
C THR A 156 -52.49 -54.71 4.90
N GLY A 157 -51.25 -54.95 4.75
CA GLY A 157 -50.47 -56.22 4.74
C GLY A 157 -51.21 -57.57 4.47
N ARG A 158 -52.40 -57.59 3.96
CA ARG A 158 -53.23 -58.79 3.79
C ARG A 158 -54.19 -58.75 2.60
N LYS A 159 -54.10 -57.81 1.68
CA LYS A 159 -54.92 -57.88 0.47
C LYS A 159 -54.33 -58.89 -0.50
N GLU A 160 -55.15 -59.90 -0.84
CA GLU A 160 -54.79 -60.86 -1.88
C GLU A 160 -54.75 -60.16 -3.23
N PHE A 161 -53.61 -60.29 -3.96
CA PHE A 161 -53.53 -59.89 -5.35
C PHE A 161 -54.13 -61.04 -6.17
N VAL A 162 -54.88 -60.67 -7.17
CA VAL A 162 -55.57 -61.66 -8.03
C VAL A 162 -55.09 -61.48 -9.48
N SER A 163 -54.47 -62.48 -10.04
CA SER A 163 -54.12 -62.55 -11.45
C SER A 163 -55.12 -63.48 -12.17
N ILE A 164 -55.62 -63.02 -13.30
CA ILE A 164 -56.54 -63.80 -14.16
C ILE A 164 -56.00 -63.81 -15.57
N ASN A 165 -55.88 -65.04 -16.17
CA ASN A 165 -55.45 -65.22 -17.56
C ASN A 165 -56.42 -66.15 -18.27
N PRO A 166 -56.72 -65.94 -19.58
CA PRO A 166 -57.61 -66.78 -20.37
C PRO A 166 -56.96 -68.13 -20.68
N LEU A 167 -57.78 -69.19 -20.59
CA LEU A 167 -57.41 -70.53 -21.02
C LEU A 167 -58.27 -70.94 -22.21
N VAL A 168 -57.64 -71.51 -23.22
CA VAL A 168 -58.31 -72.01 -24.43
C VAL A 168 -58.11 -73.51 -24.55
N PHE A 169 -59.16 -74.25 -24.20
CA PHE A 169 -59.21 -75.67 -24.39
C PHE A 169 -59.77 -76.00 -25.75
N LYS A 170 -59.50 -77.21 -26.34
CA LYS A 170 -60.08 -77.60 -27.63
C LYS A 170 -61.55 -77.64 -27.66
N ASN A 171 -62.22 -77.85 -26.54
CA ASN A 171 -63.65 -78.03 -26.42
C ASN A 171 -64.38 -76.98 -25.58
N SER A 172 -63.64 -76.02 -24.95
CA SER A 172 -64.18 -74.97 -24.07
C SER A 172 -63.21 -73.85 -23.83
N LYS A 173 -63.68 -72.76 -23.23
CA LYS A 173 -62.91 -71.62 -22.72
C LYS A 173 -63.08 -71.53 -21.23
N ALA A 174 -61.96 -71.17 -20.55
CA ALA A 174 -61.93 -70.99 -19.09
C ALA A 174 -60.94 -69.87 -18.69
N TYR A 175 -60.84 -69.62 -17.42
CA TYR A 175 -59.85 -68.67 -16.84
C TYR A 175 -59.05 -69.35 -15.78
N ILE A 176 -57.73 -69.13 -15.79
CA ILE A 176 -56.89 -69.42 -14.63
C ILE A 176 -56.89 -68.20 -13.72
N ILE A 177 -57.13 -68.43 -12.47
CA ILE A 177 -57.13 -67.42 -11.42
C ILE A 177 -56.14 -67.82 -10.36
N VAL A 178 -55.21 -66.96 -10.10
CA VAL A 178 -54.18 -67.08 -9.04
C VAL A 178 -54.35 -65.96 -8.05
N LYS A 179 -54.70 -66.31 -6.81
CA LYS A 179 -54.81 -65.37 -5.67
C LYS A 179 -53.66 -65.63 -4.75
N GLY A 180 -52.97 -64.56 -4.32
CA GLY A 180 -51.84 -64.67 -3.36
C GLY A 180 -51.56 -63.34 -2.67
N ILE A 181 -50.88 -63.43 -1.55
CA ILE A 181 -50.41 -62.26 -0.83
C ILE A 181 -48.99 -61.93 -1.35
N PRO A 182 -48.83 -60.79 -2.03
CA PRO A 182 -47.51 -60.42 -2.59
C PRO A 182 -46.47 -60.28 -1.46
N ARG A 183 -45.27 -60.78 -1.73
CA ARG A 183 -44.16 -60.61 -0.78
C ARG A 183 -43.71 -59.14 -0.79
N ALA A 184 -43.58 -58.57 0.40
CA ALA A 184 -43.12 -57.21 0.61
C ALA A 184 -41.59 -57.21 0.66
N GLU A 185 -41.00 -56.32 -0.05
CA GLU A 185 -39.56 -55.98 0.10
C GLU A 185 -39.42 -54.56 0.68
N THR A 186 -38.45 -54.37 1.61
CA THR A 186 -38.14 -53.04 2.14
C THR A 186 -37.08 -52.36 1.26
N VAL A 187 -37.50 -51.34 0.53
CA VAL A 187 -36.62 -50.53 -0.30
C VAL A 187 -36.23 -49.27 0.46
N TYR A 188 -34.93 -48.99 0.52
CA TYR A 188 -34.39 -47.81 1.22
C TYR A 188 -34.21 -46.68 0.20
N HIS A 189 -34.87 -45.56 0.43
CA HIS A 189 -34.73 -44.35 -0.34
C HIS A 189 -33.93 -43.31 0.44
N THR A 190 -33.21 -42.44 -0.27
CA THR A 190 -32.50 -41.31 0.32
C THR A 190 -33.05 -40.04 -0.29
N LYS A 191 -33.42 -39.09 0.56
CA LYS A 191 -33.85 -37.78 0.07
C LYS A 191 -32.64 -36.92 -0.24
N ASP A 192 -32.54 -36.39 -1.46
CA ASP A 192 -31.43 -35.50 -1.84
C ASP A 192 -31.49 -34.18 -1.02
N LYS A 193 -30.38 -33.85 -0.37
CA LYS A 193 -30.16 -32.67 0.45
C LYS A 193 -29.03 -31.80 -0.08
N SER A 194 -28.61 -32.02 -1.32
CA SER A 194 -27.47 -31.33 -1.97
C SER A 194 -27.61 -29.79 -1.94
N VAL A 195 -28.81 -29.26 -2.11
CA VAL A 195 -29.08 -27.81 -2.07
C VAL A 195 -28.78 -27.21 -0.71
N SER A 196 -29.22 -27.85 0.40
CA SER A 196 -28.93 -27.34 1.76
C SER A 196 -27.43 -27.41 2.10
N SER A 197 -26.75 -28.48 1.64
CA SER A 197 -25.31 -28.64 1.80
C SER A 197 -24.54 -27.57 1.04
N PHE A 198 -25.00 -27.19 -0.16
CA PHE A 198 -24.41 -26.12 -0.95
C PHE A 198 -24.53 -24.75 -0.27
N PHE A 199 -25.69 -24.42 0.28
CA PHE A 199 -25.87 -23.15 1.01
C PHE A 199 -24.94 -23.06 2.22
N LEU A 200 -24.80 -24.14 2.99
CA LEU A 200 -23.91 -24.16 4.15
C LEU A 200 -22.44 -24.02 3.73
N ALA A 201 -22.01 -24.71 2.67
CA ALA A 201 -20.65 -24.58 2.12
C ALA A 201 -20.37 -23.14 1.65
N THR A 202 -21.35 -22.47 1.02
CA THR A 202 -21.23 -21.06 0.61
C THR A 202 -21.05 -20.13 1.83
N ILE A 203 -21.78 -20.37 2.90
CA ILE A 203 -21.64 -19.63 4.16
C ILE A 203 -20.23 -19.82 4.71
N VAL A 204 -19.73 -21.05 4.78
CA VAL A 204 -18.37 -21.37 5.27
C VAL A 204 -17.32 -20.66 4.43
N PHE A 205 -17.49 -20.63 3.10
CA PHE A 205 -16.59 -19.92 2.18
C PHE A 205 -16.54 -18.42 2.48
N ILE A 206 -17.71 -17.77 2.52
CA ILE A 206 -17.81 -16.30 2.73
C ILE A 206 -17.22 -15.92 4.09
N PHE A 207 -17.65 -16.58 5.17
CA PHE A 207 -17.15 -16.26 6.51
C PHE A 207 -15.67 -16.56 6.66
N GLY A 208 -15.17 -17.66 6.10
CA GLY A 208 -13.74 -18.00 6.11
C GLY A 208 -12.92 -16.94 5.37
N PHE A 209 -13.35 -16.53 4.19
CA PHE A 209 -12.68 -15.53 3.40
C PHE A 209 -12.65 -14.17 4.09
N LEU A 210 -13.79 -13.68 4.60
CA LEU A 210 -13.87 -12.42 5.34
C LEU A 210 -13.01 -12.45 6.62
N PHE A 211 -13.02 -13.57 7.35
CA PHE A 211 -12.24 -13.71 8.59
C PHE A 211 -10.74 -13.62 8.33
N ILE A 212 -10.23 -14.33 7.32
CA ILE A 212 -8.80 -14.35 7.00
C ILE A 212 -8.34 -13.01 6.43
N THR A 213 -9.16 -12.39 5.54
CA THR A 213 -8.80 -11.11 4.90
C THR A 213 -8.96 -9.90 5.81
N LYS A 214 -9.71 -10.00 6.92
CA LYS A 214 -9.98 -8.89 7.86
C LYS A 214 -8.73 -8.13 8.27
N LYS A 215 -7.63 -8.84 8.57
CA LYS A 215 -6.37 -8.21 9.00
C LYS A 215 -5.77 -7.31 7.93
N LYS A 216 -5.86 -7.70 6.66
CA LYS A 216 -5.37 -6.89 5.53
C LYS A 216 -6.27 -5.69 5.28
N MET A 217 -7.59 -5.88 5.37
CA MET A 217 -8.53 -4.77 5.22
C MET A 217 -8.33 -3.70 6.28
N ASN A 218 -8.16 -4.09 7.55
CA ASN A 218 -7.85 -3.14 8.62
C ASN A 218 -6.53 -2.39 8.36
N TYR A 219 -5.50 -3.08 7.82
CA TYR A 219 -4.23 -2.43 7.51
C TYR A 219 -4.38 -1.41 6.36
N ILE A 220 -5.19 -1.70 5.34
CA ILE A 220 -5.52 -0.73 4.28
C ILE A 220 -6.22 0.51 4.86
N GLU A 221 -7.14 0.29 5.81
CA GLU A 221 -7.82 1.37 6.51
C GLU A 221 -6.85 2.23 7.34
N ASP A 222 -5.90 1.60 8.04
CA ASP A 222 -4.84 2.30 8.79
C ASP A 222 -3.97 3.16 7.86
N ILE A 223 -3.57 2.63 6.70
CA ILE A 223 -2.81 3.38 5.68
C ILE A 223 -3.63 4.58 5.19
N SER A 224 -4.90 4.38 4.87
CA SER A 224 -5.80 5.43 4.40
C SER A 224 -5.98 6.54 5.43
N ASN A 225 -6.20 6.17 6.69
CA ASN A 225 -6.32 7.10 7.80
C ASN A 225 -5.02 7.86 8.05
N GLY A 226 -3.87 7.18 7.96
CA GLY A 226 -2.56 7.80 8.06
C GLY A 226 -2.31 8.83 6.95
N LEU A 227 -2.63 8.49 5.71
CA LEU A 227 -2.53 9.41 4.58
C LEU A 227 -3.43 10.65 4.77
N LEU A 228 -4.64 10.46 5.32
CA LEU A 228 -5.55 11.55 5.63
C LEU A 228 -4.98 12.49 6.71
N GLN A 229 -4.29 11.96 7.73
CA GLN A 229 -3.62 12.77 8.75
C GLN A 229 -2.50 13.61 8.15
N ILE A 230 -1.66 13.00 7.30
CA ILE A 230 -0.56 13.67 6.60
C ILE A 230 -1.11 14.78 5.69
N SER A 231 -2.19 14.52 4.94
CA SER A 231 -2.83 15.50 4.05
C SER A 231 -3.43 16.70 4.79
N LYS A 232 -3.84 16.53 6.04
CA LYS A 232 -4.31 17.61 6.92
C LYS A 232 -3.17 18.45 7.53
N GLY A 233 -1.91 18.13 7.18
CA GLY A 233 -0.75 18.89 7.63
C GLY A 233 -0.01 18.28 8.83
N THR A 234 -0.43 17.13 9.35
CA THR A 234 0.28 16.43 10.44
C THR A 234 1.44 15.63 9.84
N LEU A 235 2.47 16.33 9.35
CA LEU A 235 3.59 15.72 8.61
C LEU A 235 4.52 14.86 9.48
N ASP A 236 4.41 14.94 10.81
CA ASP A 236 5.17 14.09 11.75
C ASP A 236 4.52 12.72 11.96
N TYR A 237 3.27 12.55 11.53
CA TYR A 237 2.60 11.25 11.59
C TYR A 237 3.32 10.24 10.69
N ARG A 238 3.42 8.98 11.16
CA ARG A 238 4.00 7.88 10.38
C ARG A 238 3.05 6.69 10.36
N VAL A 239 2.79 6.20 9.16
CA VAL A 239 2.05 4.96 8.94
C VAL A 239 2.92 3.80 9.40
N LYS A 240 2.35 2.90 10.21
CA LYS A 240 3.07 1.73 10.70
C LYS A 240 3.31 0.75 9.56
N ARG A 241 4.55 0.36 9.34
CA ARG A 241 4.90 -0.73 8.43
C ARG A 241 4.48 -2.08 9.00
N VAL A 242 3.72 -2.87 8.24
CA VAL A 242 3.28 -4.22 8.63
C VAL A 242 3.52 -5.19 7.48
N GLY A 243 4.41 -6.17 7.70
CA GLY A 243 4.79 -7.18 6.69
C GLY A 243 5.85 -6.68 5.72
N ASP A 244 5.97 -7.40 4.57
CA ASP A 244 6.98 -7.14 3.53
C ASP A 244 6.37 -7.20 2.13
N ASP A 245 5.08 -6.95 2.02
CA ASP A 245 4.31 -6.93 0.78
C ASP A 245 4.18 -5.51 0.18
N GLU A 246 3.39 -5.38 -0.87
CA GLU A 246 3.16 -4.12 -1.59
C GLU A 246 2.50 -3.05 -0.68
N LEU A 247 1.73 -3.44 0.35
CA LEU A 247 1.15 -2.50 1.32
C LEU A 247 2.20 -1.96 2.28
N ALA A 248 3.18 -2.80 2.70
CA ALA A 248 4.31 -2.36 3.50
C ALA A 248 5.17 -1.36 2.73
N LEU A 249 5.44 -1.61 1.43
CA LEU A 249 6.14 -0.69 0.56
C LEU A 249 5.37 0.63 0.38
N LEU A 250 4.04 0.56 0.24
CA LEU A 250 3.18 1.75 0.17
C LEU A 250 3.28 2.60 1.44
N ALA A 251 3.27 1.97 2.62
CA ALA A 251 3.45 2.67 3.89
C ALA A 251 4.82 3.38 3.97
N ASP A 252 5.91 2.71 3.53
CA ASP A 252 7.24 3.31 3.47
C ASP A 252 7.28 4.52 2.52
N ASN A 253 6.69 4.40 1.33
CA ASN A 253 6.63 5.50 0.36
C ASN A 253 5.84 6.71 0.88
N ILE A 254 4.73 6.49 1.58
CA ILE A 254 3.95 7.55 2.24
C ILE A 254 4.79 8.23 3.32
N ASN A 255 5.51 7.47 4.14
CA ASN A 255 6.37 8.01 5.19
C ASN A 255 7.53 8.82 4.62
N TYR A 256 8.13 8.35 3.52
CA TYR A 256 9.19 9.07 2.80
C TYR A 256 8.66 10.40 2.23
N MET A 257 7.50 10.37 1.57
CA MET A 257 6.85 11.57 1.03
C MET A 257 6.52 12.58 2.15
N ALA A 258 6.00 12.13 3.28
CA ALA A 258 5.71 13.00 4.43
C ALA A 258 6.98 13.68 4.97
N LYS A 259 8.10 12.94 5.03
CA LYS A 259 9.40 13.48 5.44
C LYS A 259 9.91 14.53 4.46
N GLU A 260 9.94 14.22 3.16
CA GLU A 260 10.38 15.15 2.11
C GLU A 260 9.55 16.44 2.11
N LEU A 261 8.23 16.32 2.31
CA LEU A 261 7.34 17.47 2.39
C LEU A 261 7.62 18.32 3.64
N SER A 262 7.85 17.67 4.79
CA SER A 262 8.22 18.35 6.04
C SER A 262 9.53 19.11 5.89
N ASP A 263 10.57 18.47 5.35
CA ASP A 263 11.89 19.06 5.13
C ASP A 263 11.79 20.27 4.15
N LYS A 264 10.98 20.14 3.11
CA LYS A 264 10.74 21.23 2.15
C LYS A 264 10.03 22.41 2.80
N MET A 265 8.97 22.17 3.55
CA MET A 265 8.25 23.22 4.26
C MET A 265 9.12 23.93 5.29
N GLU A 266 9.97 23.20 6.00
CA GLU A 266 10.92 23.82 6.94
C GLU A 266 11.94 24.73 6.23
N LYS A 267 12.45 24.29 5.07
CA LYS A 267 13.33 25.14 4.23
C LYS A 267 12.60 26.39 3.76
N GLU A 268 11.37 26.26 3.27
CA GLU A 268 10.55 27.41 2.83
C GLU A 268 10.30 28.39 3.98
N ARG A 269 9.95 27.89 5.16
CA ARG A 269 9.77 28.74 6.37
C ARG A 269 11.06 29.50 6.74
N LYS A 270 12.23 28.83 6.65
CA LYS A 270 13.52 29.47 6.91
C LYS A 270 13.80 30.59 5.89
N ILE A 271 13.51 30.34 4.62
CA ILE A 271 13.67 31.34 3.54
C ILE A 271 12.70 32.51 3.74
N GLU A 272 11.44 32.24 4.06
CA GLU A 272 10.43 33.27 4.31
C GLU A 272 10.79 34.13 5.53
N LYS A 273 11.21 33.50 6.63
CA LYS A 273 11.69 34.22 7.80
C LYS A 273 12.89 35.10 7.47
N ALA A 274 13.89 34.55 6.76
CA ALA A 274 15.07 35.32 6.37
C ALA A 274 14.71 36.50 5.45
N LYS A 275 13.68 36.35 4.57
CA LYS A 275 13.16 37.45 3.74
C LYS A 275 12.48 38.54 4.60
N ASN A 276 11.66 38.15 5.57
CA ASN A 276 10.97 39.09 6.43
C ASN A 276 11.94 39.83 7.36
N ASP A 277 12.95 39.13 7.92
CA ASP A 277 14.03 39.74 8.69
C ASP A 277 14.83 40.73 7.84
N LEU A 278 15.12 40.40 6.57
CA LEU A 278 15.78 41.31 5.62
C LEU A 278 14.98 42.60 5.45
N ILE A 279 13.68 42.51 5.12
CA ILE A 279 12.81 43.68 4.90
C ILE A 279 12.76 44.58 6.14
N THR A 280 12.64 43.97 7.33
CA THR A 280 12.56 44.69 8.60
C THR A 280 13.87 45.42 8.89
N ASN A 281 15.00 44.76 8.79
CA ASN A 281 16.32 45.32 9.06
C ASN A 281 16.68 46.44 8.07
N VAL A 282 16.45 46.19 6.77
CA VAL A 282 16.65 47.23 5.70
C VAL A 282 15.81 48.46 5.99
N SER A 283 14.53 48.28 6.33
CA SER A 283 13.63 49.42 6.59
C SER A 283 14.09 50.24 7.77
N HIS A 284 14.59 49.60 8.84
CA HIS A 284 15.15 50.27 10.01
C HIS A 284 16.42 51.08 9.65
N ASP A 285 17.36 50.41 8.95
CA ASP A 285 18.67 51.00 8.63
C ASP A 285 18.61 52.11 7.57
N LEU A 286 17.59 52.11 6.72
CA LEU A 286 17.27 53.20 5.82
C LEU A 286 16.61 54.38 6.56
N ARG A 287 15.69 54.13 7.49
CA ARG A 287 14.94 55.17 8.19
C ARG A 287 15.86 56.03 9.05
N THR A 288 16.82 55.46 9.74
CA THR A 288 17.70 56.18 10.67
C THR A 288 18.49 57.30 9.99
N PRO A 289 19.30 57.07 8.92
CA PRO A 289 20.00 58.13 8.24
C PRO A 289 19.04 59.15 7.56
N LEU A 290 17.90 58.65 7.01
CA LEU A 290 16.91 59.52 6.37
C LEU A 290 16.32 60.51 7.35
N THR A 291 15.94 60.06 8.56
CA THR A 291 15.42 60.90 9.63
C THR A 291 16.46 61.99 10.05
N SER A 292 17.75 61.58 10.15
CA SER A 292 18.84 62.51 10.46
C SER A 292 18.99 63.58 9.36
N ILE A 293 19.00 63.15 8.06
CA ILE A 293 19.07 64.06 6.92
C ILE A 293 17.92 65.08 6.98
N MET A 294 16.68 64.59 7.14
CA MET A 294 15.50 65.44 7.23
C MET A 294 15.55 66.41 8.43
N GLY A 295 16.08 65.92 9.57
CA GLY A 295 16.24 66.75 10.75
C GLY A 295 17.21 67.93 10.54
N TYR A 296 18.44 67.64 10.08
CA TYR A 296 19.44 68.67 9.83
C TYR A 296 19.05 69.67 8.71
N LEU A 297 18.48 69.16 7.61
CA LEU A 297 17.94 69.99 6.56
C LEU A 297 16.76 70.84 7.05
N GLY A 298 15.94 70.30 7.95
CA GLY A 298 14.85 71.02 8.66
C GLY A 298 15.39 72.19 9.48
N LEU A 299 16.43 71.99 10.27
CA LEU A 299 17.10 73.08 11.03
C LEU A 299 17.65 74.14 10.13
N ILE A 300 18.29 73.76 9.03
CA ILE A 300 18.77 74.74 8.02
C ILE A 300 17.62 75.50 7.42
N LYS A 301 16.56 74.85 6.98
CA LYS A 301 15.37 75.43 6.35
C LYS A 301 14.65 76.42 7.29
N GLU A 302 14.57 76.11 8.56
CA GLU A 302 13.93 76.95 9.58
C GLU A 302 14.88 78.02 10.11
N LYS A 303 16.09 78.15 9.59
CA LYS A 303 17.16 79.07 10.04
C LYS A 303 17.47 78.95 11.54
N LYS A 304 17.44 77.73 12.07
CA LYS A 304 17.75 77.38 13.48
C LYS A 304 19.26 77.04 13.59
N TYR A 305 20.11 78.00 13.31
CA TYR A 305 21.57 77.96 13.48
C TYR A 305 22.04 79.35 13.96
N ASN A 306 23.11 79.36 14.77
CA ASN A 306 23.59 80.62 15.40
C ASN A 306 24.82 81.17 14.68
N SER A 307 25.51 80.39 13.84
CA SER A 307 26.69 80.82 13.07
C SER A 307 26.78 80.11 11.71
N GLU A 308 27.62 80.60 10.85
CA GLU A 308 27.91 80.05 9.53
C GLU A 308 28.64 78.68 9.69
N GLU A 309 29.45 78.53 10.72
CA GLU A 309 30.10 77.28 11.09
C GLU A 309 29.08 76.21 11.46
N GLU A 310 28.06 76.54 12.24
CA GLU A 310 26.97 75.62 12.62
C GLU A 310 26.12 75.19 11.41
N LEU A 311 25.86 76.14 10.50
CA LEU A 311 25.19 75.86 9.21
C LEU A 311 25.99 74.85 8.40
N MET A 312 27.32 75.07 8.26
CA MET A 312 28.21 74.16 7.54
C MET A 312 28.32 72.78 8.21
N GLU A 313 28.33 72.78 9.53
CA GLU A 313 28.27 71.48 10.30
C GLU A 313 27.00 70.71 9.98
N TYR A 314 25.80 71.31 10.05
CA TYR A 314 24.55 70.68 9.69
C TYR A 314 24.53 70.17 8.25
N ALA A 315 24.98 70.97 7.31
CA ALA A 315 25.10 70.59 5.91
C ALA A 315 26.05 69.39 5.70
N THR A 316 27.19 69.40 6.41
CA THR A 316 28.18 68.31 6.37
C THR A 316 27.62 67.03 6.94
N VAL A 317 26.91 67.09 8.07
CA VAL A 317 26.25 65.92 8.70
C VAL A 317 25.19 65.35 7.75
N ALA A 318 24.33 66.21 7.17
CA ALA A 318 23.34 65.77 6.20
C ALA A 318 23.96 65.12 4.96
N TYR A 319 25.05 65.70 4.43
CA TYR A 319 25.77 65.12 3.28
C TYR A 319 26.37 63.74 3.64
N ASN A 320 27.07 63.65 4.77
CA ASN A 320 27.68 62.36 5.21
C ASN A 320 26.63 61.29 5.43
N LYS A 321 25.44 61.61 5.97
CA LYS A 321 24.34 60.67 6.13
C LYS A 321 23.73 60.26 4.81
N SER A 322 23.71 61.16 3.82
CA SER A 322 23.25 60.87 2.41
C SER A 322 24.20 59.93 1.71
N GLU A 323 25.52 60.14 1.80
CA GLU A 323 26.51 59.20 1.27
C GLU A 323 26.41 57.82 1.93
N LYS A 324 26.20 57.76 3.24
CA LYS A 324 25.95 56.51 3.96
C LYS A 324 24.72 55.80 3.44
N LEU A 325 23.61 56.50 3.20
CA LEU A 325 22.36 55.98 2.69
C LEU A 325 22.55 55.40 1.27
N LYS A 326 23.25 56.16 0.40
CA LYS A 326 23.60 55.74 -0.96
C LYS A 326 24.38 54.41 -0.97
N ASN A 327 25.38 54.30 -0.10
CA ASN A 327 26.20 53.08 0.01
C ASN A 327 25.37 51.88 0.51
N LEU A 328 24.47 52.09 1.48
CA LEU A 328 23.58 51.06 1.98
C LEU A 328 22.63 50.55 0.87
N ILE A 329 22.07 51.43 0.07
CA ILE A 329 21.25 51.09 -1.09
C ILE A 329 22.07 50.30 -2.13
N LYS A 330 23.30 50.74 -2.43
CA LYS A 330 24.22 50.05 -3.37
C LYS A 330 24.53 48.63 -2.88
N ASP A 331 24.76 48.44 -1.56
CA ASP A 331 25.01 47.14 -0.96
C ASP A 331 23.77 46.25 -1.03
N LEU A 332 22.58 46.79 -0.76
CA LEU A 332 21.31 46.05 -0.84
C LEU A 332 21.05 45.57 -2.27
N PHE A 333 21.18 46.43 -3.27
CA PHE A 333 21.03 46.02 -4.68
C PHE A 333 22.03 44.94 -5.08
N SER A 334 23.26 45.10 -4.66
CA SER A 334 24.30 44.11 -4.94
C SER A 334 24.02 42.76 -4.24
N TYR A 335 23.57 42.83 -2.99
CA TYR A 335 23.19 41.61 -2.25
C TYR A 335 22.04 40.90 -2.96
N THR A 336 20.95 41.58 -3.31
CA THR A 336 19.81 40.98 -4.03
C THR A 336 20.21 40.41 -5.39
N LYS A 337 21.16 41.09 -6.10
CA LYS A 337 21.70 40.59 -7.35
C LYS A 337 22.50 39.30 -7.18
N TYR A 338 23.36 39.20 -6.17
CA TYR A 338 24.23 38.06 -5.97
C TYR A 338 23.57 36.89 -5.20
N THR A 339 22.39 37.08 -4.66
CA THR A 339 21.61 35.98 -3.98
C THR A 339 20.65 35.31 -4.98
N ASN A 340 20.33 35.89 -6.11
CA ASN A 340 19.55 35.26 -7.16
C ASN A 340 20.47 34.46 -8.09
N ASP A 341 20.23 33.13 -8.21
CA ASP A 341 21.03 32.15 -8.97
C ASP A 341 21.24 32.42 -10.47
N ARG A 342 20.98 33.64 -10.94
CA ARG A 342 21.01 34.04 -12.38
C ARG A 342 22.10 35.01 -12.73
N VAL A 343 23.12 35.19 -11.91
CA VAL A 343 24.22 36.09 -12.26
C VAL A 343 25.32 35.31 -12.97
N ASP A 344 25.48 35.54 -14.24
CA ASP A 344 26.62 35.00 -15.00
C ASP A 344 27.91 35.62 -14.51
N LEU A 345 28.91 34.77 -14.24
CA LEU A 345 30.25 35.17 -13.89
C LEU A 345 31.09 35.35 -15.14
N ASN A 346 31.69 36.53 -15.30
CA ASN A 346 32.69 36.77 -16.36
C ASN A 346 34.08 36.31 -15.88
N LYS A 347 34.26 35.00 -15.79
CA LYS A 347 35.51 34.42 -15.29
C LYS A 347 36.64 34.56 -16.29
N ARG A 348 37.81 34.90 -15.76
CA ARG A 348 39.08 34.99 -16.50
C ARG A 348 40.20 34.39 -15.66
N LYS A 349 41.28 33.94 -16.30
CA LYS A 349 42.51 33.55 -15.61
C LYS A 349 43.21 34.81 -15.08
N ILE A 350 43.31 34.97 -13.78
CA ILE A 350 43.84 36.12 -13.07
C ILE A 350 44.93 35.66 -12.13
N ILE A 351 46.08 36.38 -12.14
CA ILE A 351 47.13 36.24 -11.15
C ILE A 351 46.65 36.93 -9.85
N LEU A 352 46.36 36.14 -8.81
CA LEU A 352 45.77 36.68 -7.58
C LEU A 352 46.72 37.66 -6.86
N ALA A 353 48.04 37.49 -6.98
CA ALA A 353 49.01 38.39 -6.39
C ALA A 353 48.90 39.81 -7.00
N GLU A 354 48.80 39.93 -8.33
CA GLU A 354 48.65 41.22 -9.02
C GLU A 354 47.38 41.93 -8.66
N LEU A 355 46.23 41.17 -8.61
CA LEU A 355 44.95 41.73 -8.23
C LEU A 355 44.95 42.25 -6.79
N LEU A 356 45.53 41.50 -5.87
CA LEU A 356 45.67 41.91 -4.46
C LEU A 356 46.62 43.09 -4.30
N ASP A 357 47.76 43.11 -5.04
CA ASP A 357 48.71 44.18 -4.99
C ASP A 357 48.08 45.52 -5.44
N GLN A 358 47.39 45.53 -6.55
CA GLN A 358 46.66 46.71 -7.02
C GLN A 358 45.63 47.22 -5.98
N LEU A 359 44.83 46.28 -5.41
CA LEU A 359 43.84 46.67 -4.41
C LEU A 359 44.49 47.20 -3.11
N ILE A 360 45.57 46.63 -2.69
CA ILE A 360 46.30 47.08 -1.49
C ILE A 360 46.81 48.53 -1.73
N GLU A 361 47.44 48.81 -2.88
CA GLU A 361 47.92 50.17 -3.25
C GLU A 361 46.78 51.19 -3.22
N GLU A 362 45.63 50.88 -3.76
CA GLU A 362 44.42 51.73 -3.70
C GLU A 362 43.94 52.04 -2.28
N LEU A 363 44.16 51.11 -1.32
CA LEU A 363 43.73 51.24 0.07
C LEU A 363 44.78 51.85 1.01
N VAL A 364 46.04 52.02 0.59
CA VAL A 364 47.12 52.60 1.42
C VAL A 364 46.71 53.95 2.03
N PRO A 365 46.14 54.95 1.30
CA PRO A 365 45.80 56.24 1.90
C PRO A 365 44.78 56.11 3.04
N ILE A 366 43.83 55.20 2.89
CA ILE A 366 42.78 54.93 3.90
C ILE A 366 43.40 54.25 5.14
N CYS A 367 44.39 53.38 4.93
CA CYS A 367 45.16 52.73 6.01
C CYS A 367 45.96 53.74 6.81
N GLU A 368 46.66 54.66 6.16
CA GLU A 368 47.43 55.71 6.82
C GLU A 368 46.57 56.63 7.69
N GLU A 369 45.41 57.10 7.14
CA GLU A 369 44.45 57.88 7.92
C GLU A 369 43.99 57.15 9.18
N ASN A 370 43.88 55.82 9.09
CA ASN A 370 43.41 54.97 10.21
C ASN A 370 44.56 54.48 11.08
N LYS A 371 45.79 54.88 10.88
CA LYS A 371 47.01 54.43 11.61
C LYS A 371 47.15 52.89 11.53
N ILE A 372 46.89 52.31 10.38
CA ILE A 372 47.01 50.89 10.05
C ILE A 372 48.10 50.72 8.98
N THR A 373 48.88 49.66 9.12
CA THR A 373 49.81 49.21 8.07
C THR A 373 49.35 47.91 7.49
N ILE A 374 49.63 47.64 6.20
CA ILE A 374 49.37 46.33 5.58
C ILE A 374 50.69 45.62 5.33
N GLY A 375 50.88 44.44 5.90
CA GLY A 375 52.02 43.54 5.69
C GLY A 375 51.66 42.35 4.82
N LYS A 376 52.49 42.07 3.81
CA LYS A 376 52.44 40.87 2.96
C LYS A 376 53.47 39.88 3.52
N TYR A 377 53.06 38.67 3.92
CA TYR A 377 53.88 37.69 4.59
C TYR A 377 54.20 36.48 3.72
N THR A 378 53.26 35.56 3.52
CA THR A 378 53.40 34.48 2.57
C THR A 378 52.78 34.94 1.26
N TRP A 379 53.59 35.09 0.19
CA TRP A 379 53.15 35.69 -1.04
C TRP A 379 53.61 34.87 -2.24
N ASP A 380 52.72 34.08 -2.82
CA ASP A 380 52.98 33.25 -3.99
C ASP A 380 52.48 33.96 -5.26
N PHE A 381 53.42 34.42 -6.09
CA PHE A 381 53.17 35.17 -7.31
C PHE A 381 52.62 34.30 -8.46
N ASP A 382 52.73 32.96 -8.38
CA ASP A 382 52.39 32.07 -9.47
C ASP A 382 50.96 31.55 -9.36
N ILE A 383 50.14 32.08 -8.42
CA ILE A 383 48.77 31.63 -8.21
C ILE A 383 47.84 32.25 -9.25
N VAL A 384 47.40 31.43 -10.20
CA VAL A 384 46.38 31.76 -11.17
C VAL A 384 45.03 31.13 -10.78
N SER A 385 43.98 31.91 -10.73
CA SER A 385 42.63 31.45 -10.47
C SER A 385 41.67 31.87 -11.56
N GLU A 386 40.70 31.05 -11.91
CA GLU A 386 39.65 31.39 -12.88
C GLU A 386 38.51 32.06 -12.15
N ILE A 387 38.50 33.36 -12.12
CA ILE A 387 37.60 34.23 -11.36
C ILE A 387 37.02 35.37 -12.17
N ASP A 388 35.91 35.93 -11.71
CA ASP A 388 35.41 37.23 -12.13
C ASP A 388 36.13 38.33 -11.33
N PRO A 389 37.08 39.08 -11.93
CA PRO A 389 37.95 39.99 -11.17
C PRO A 389 37.18 41.12 -10.51
N ASP A 390 36.15 41.70 -11.16
CA ASP A 390 35.39 42.79 -10.58
C ASP A 390 34.61 42.39 -9.32
N LYS A 391 34.11 41.17 -9.32
CA LYS A 391 33.42 40.63 -8.15
C LYS A 391 34.41 40.21 -7.05
N MET A 392 35.56 39.67 -7.43
CA MET A 392 36.55 39.23 -6.46
C MET A 392 37.28 40.41 -5.80
N VAL A 393 37.55 41.48 -6.53
CA VAL A 393 38.02 42.76 -5.93
C VAL A 393 37.06 43.18 -4.82
N ARG A 394 35.75 43.14 -5.09
CA ARG A 394 34.73 43.49 -4.08
C ARG A 394 34.77 42.57 -2.83
N VAL A 395 35.11 41.30 -2.99
CA VAL A 395 35.31 40.37 -1.83
C VAL A 395 36.45 40.84 -0.98
N PHE A 396 37.66 41.06 -1.58
CA PHE A 396 38.84 41.46 -0.85
C PHE A 396 38.72 42.88 -0.29
N GLU A 397 38.13 43.83 -1.02
CA GLU A 397 37.80 45.15 -0.51
C GLU A 397 36.95 45.10 0.76
N ASN A 398 35.86 44.31 0.75
CA ASN A 398 35.00 44.14 1.92
C ASN A 398 35.77 43.55 3.11
N LEU A 399 36.66 42.61 2.89
CA LEU A 399 37.46 41.99 3.95
C LEU A 399 38.52 42.93 4.50
N ILE A 400 39.27 43.64 3.63
CA ILE A 400 40.29 44.60 4.06
C ILE A 400 39.67 45.82 4.74
N MET A 401 38.59 46.39 4.18
CA MET A 401 37.88 47.49 4.82
C MET A 401 37.28 47.09 6.18
N ASN A 402 36.84 45.83 6.32
CA ASN A 402 36.39 45.28 7.61
C ASN A 402 37.58 45.25 8.56
N ALA A 403 38.74 44.75 8.15
CA ALA A 403 39.97 44.71 8.95
C ALA A 403 40.43 46.12 9.37
N ILE A 404 40.43 47.12 8.46
CA ILE A 404 40.76 48.53 8.78
C ILE A 404 39.82 49.07 9.85
N ARG A 405 38.54 48.82 9.73
CA ARG A 405 37.49 49.35 10.61
C ARG A 405 37.52 48.79 12.03
N TYR A 406 37.81 47.49 12.15
CA TYR A 406 37.70 46.78 13.43
C TYR A 406 39.06 46.44 14.04
N SER A 407 40.19 46.82 13.41
CA SER A 407 41.51 46.66 14.01
C SER A 407 41.69 47.53 15.24
N ILE A 408 42.39 47.04 16.23
CA ILE A 408 42.92 47.82 17.32
C ILE A 408 44.03 48.74 16.74
N LYS A 409 43.89 50.08 16.97
CA LYS A 409 44.75 51.10 16.38
C LYS A 409 45.72 51.72 17.40
N PRO A 410 46.99 51.95 17.07
CA PRO A 410 47.63 51.62 15.79
C PRO A 410 47.82 50.10 15.66
N GLY A 411 47.78 49.58 14.39
CA GLY A 411 47.82 48.15 14.13
C GLY A 411 48.32 47.81 12.76
N GLU A 412 48.41 46.49 12.53
CA GLU A 412 48.82 45.91 11.26
C GLU A 412 47.78 44.90 10.78
N ILE A 413 47.46 44.95 9.46
CA ILE A 413 46.71 43.93 8.76
C ILE A 413 47.72 43.04 8.04
N LYS A 414 47.66 41.73 8.32
CA LYS A 414 48.52 40.71 7.71
C LYS A 414 47.79 39.99 6.62
N ILE A 415 48.34 40.02 5.41
CA ILE A 415 47.73 39.33 4.24
C ILE A 415 48.71 38.26 3.79
N ASN A 416 48.18 37.03 3.61
CA ASN A 416 48.90 35.92 3.01
C ASN A 416 48.17 35.39 1.81
N LEU A 417 48.93 34.97 0.80
CA LEU A 417 48.50 34.30 -0.40
C LEU A 417 49.35 33.05 -0.60
N TYR A 418 48.79 31.89 -0.52
CA TYR A 418 49.49 30.61 -0.62
C TYR A 418 48.65 29.50 -1.27
N LYS A 419 49.33 28.45 -1.73
CA LYS A 419 48.69 27.26 -2.33
C LYS A 419 48.44 26.20 -1.27
N GLU A 420 47.31 25.57 -1.35
CA GLU A 420 47.01 24.34 -0.61
C GLU A 420 46.40 23.31 -1.59
N ARG A 421 47.23 22.37 -2.06
CA ARG A 421 46.88 21.38 -3.10
C ARG A 421 46.39 22.06 -4.39
N VAL A 422 45.08 21.92 -4.70
CA VAL A 422 44.40 22.50 -5.90
C VAL A 422 43.72 23.82 -5.60
N PHE A 423 43.94 24.38 -4.41
CA PHE A 423 43.29 25.60 -3.98
C PHE A 423 44.29 26.72 -3.74
N SER A 424 43.87 27.93 -4.06
CA SER A 424 44.52 29.15 -3.58
C SER A 424 43.83 29.60 -2.30
N ILE A 425 44.59 30.04 -1.32
CA ILE A 425 44.08 30.59 -0.07
C ILE A 425 44.61 32.01 0.10
N VAL A 426 43.66 32.93 0.31
CA VAL A 426 43.96 34.27 0.77
C VAL A 426 43.54 34.40 2.22
N SER A 427 44.44 34.78 3.13
CA SER A 427 44.07 35.08 4.50
C SER A 427 44.34 36.53 4.83
N ILE A 428 43.40 37.17 5.53
CA ILE A 428 43.45 38.55 5.96
C ILE A 428 43.24 38.58 7.46
N SER A 429 44.25 38.97 8.19
CA SER A 429 44.31 38.90 9.67
C SER A 429 44.53 40.27 10.28
N ASN A 430 43.77 40.61 11.30
CA ASN A 430 43.94 41.83 12.07
C ASN A 430 43.77 41.60 13.57
N LYS A 431 44.40 42.42 14.37
CA LYS A 431 44.20 42.39 15.82
C LYS A 431 42.86 42.97 16.19
N SER A 432 42.06 42.21 16.97
CA SER A 432 40.70 42.60 17.35
C SER A 432 40.42 42.30 18.84
N GLU A 433 39.32 42.81 19.34
CA GLU A 433 38.75 42.41 20.63
C GLU A 433 38.32 40.93 20.56
N GLU A 434 38.10 40.30 21.70
CA GLU A 434 37.71 38.91 21.78
C GLU A 434 36.33 38.66 21.10
N ILE A 435 36.27 37.60 20.29
CA ILE A 435 35.06 37.22 19.57
C ILE A 435 34.71 35.80 20.00
N SER A 436 33.46 35.62 20.37
CA SER A 436 32.95 34.29 20.76
C SER A 436 32.86 33.34 19.56
N LYS A 437 33.00 32.02 19.83
CA LYS A 437 32.81 31.00 18.76
C LYS A 437 31.43 31.03 18.09
N GLU A 438 30.41 31.47 18.83
CA GLU A 438 29.06 31.62 18.30
C GLU A 438 28.93 32.81 17.36
N ASP A 439 29.58 33.92 17.71
CA ASP A 439 29.62 35.15 16.91
C ASP A 439 30.42 34.93 15.62
N LEU A 440 31.56 34.21 15.68
CA LEU A 440 32.34 33.88 14.48
C LEU A 440 31.51 33.17 13.42
N LYS A 441 30.61 32.26 13.80
CA LYS A 441 29.71 31.56 12.87
C LYS A 441 28.69 32.50 12.21
N LYS A 442 28.32 33.57 12.89
CA LYS A 442 27.30 34.53 12.46
C LYS A 442 27.86 35.73 11.70
N LEU A 443 29.19 35.92 11.66
CA LEU A 443 29.81 37.08 11.00
C LEU A 443 29.41 37.25 9.55
N PHE A 444 29.13 36.16 8.84
CA PHE A 444 28.69 36.15 7.46
C PHE A 444 27.16 36.20 7.29
N ASP A 445 26.41 36.24 8.42
CA ASP A 445 24.98 36.39 8.37
C ASP A 445 24.61 37.86 8.02
N ARG A 446 23.48 38.01 7.37
CA ARG A 446 22.98 39.32 6.90
C ARG A 446 22.69 40.24 8.08
N PHE A 447 23.14 41.49 8.00
CA PHE A 447 22.94 42.52 9.03
C PHE A 447 23.50 42.12 10.40
N TYR A 448 24.26 41.04 10.48
CA TYR A 448 24.89 40.66 11.73
C TYR A 448 26.02 41.61 12.12
N ARG A 449 26.06 41.99 13.39
CA ARG A 449 27.06 42.90 13.96
C ARG A 449 27.30 42.54 15.41
N LEU A 450 28.59 42.50 15.80
CA LEU A 450 29.02 42.11 17.15
C LEU A 450 28.49 43.08 18.24
N ASP A 451 28.43 44.39 17.94
CA ASP A 451 27.97 45.42 18.87
C ASP A 451 26.86 46.27 18.32
N LYS A 452 25.68 46.21 18.95
CA LYS A 452 24.55 47.12 18.65
C LYS A 452 24.78 48.55 19.20
N SER A 453 25.64 48.73 20.21
CA SER A 453 25.84 49.99 20.90
C SER A 453 26.84 50.95 20.24
N ARG A 454 27.81 50.42 19.46
CA ARG A 454 28.83 51.20 18.72
C ARG A 454 28.40 51.65 17.31
N THR A 455 27.10 51.56 17.03
CA THR A 455 26.55 51.79 15.68
C THR A 455 26.64 53.21 15.16
N ALA A 456 26.82 54.19 15.97
CA ALA A 456 26.83 55.61 15.52
C ALA A 456 28.14 56.03 14.84
N THR A 457 29.28 55.47 15.25
CA THR A 457 30.61 55.89 14.80
C THR A 457 31.26 55.02 13.73
N THR A 458 31.04 53.69 13.75
CA THR A 458 31.73 52.72 12.87
C THR A 458 31.03 52.31 11.56
N GLY A 459 29.79 52.71 11.35
CA GLY A 459 29.16 52.92 10.04
C GLY A 459 29.01 51.78 9.02
N GLY A 460 29.07 50.46 9.40
CA GLY A 460 28.93 49.38 8.42
C GLY A 460 27.46 48.93 8.18
N SER A 461 27.10 48.51 6.96
CA SER A 461 25.76 47.98 6.61
C SER A 461 25.45 46.59 7.15
N GLY A 462 26.46 45.86 7.62
CA GLY A 462 26.32 44.44 7.98
C GLY A 462 26.07 43.51 6.78
N LEU A 463 26.14 44.05 5.55
CA LEU A 463 25.96 43.29 4.31
C LEU A 463 27.29 42.88 3.65
N GLY A 464 28.40 43.60 3.92
CA GLY A 464 29.68 43.41 3.25
C GLY A 464 30.24 41.98 3.30
N LEU A 465 30.25 41.36 4.51
CA LEU A 465 30.68 39.97 4.67
C LEU A 465 29.70 38.96 4.05
N ALA A 466 28.40 39.22 4.08
CA ALA A 466 27.40 38.40 3.44
C ALA A 466 27.51 38.46 1.90
N ILE A 467 27.82 39.66 1.33
CA ILE A 467 28.11 39.82 -0.08
C ILE A 467 29.38 39.06 -0.45
N ALA A 468 30.46 39.21 0.32
CA ALA A 468 31.71 38.49 0.09
C ALA A 468 31.48 36.95 0.08
N LYS A 469 30.72 36.43 1.01
CA LYS A 469 30.36 35.02 1.04
C LYS A 469 29.58 34.59 -0.19
N SER A 470 28.56 35.31 -0.59
CA SER A 470 27.76 35.00 -1.79
C SER A 470 28.63 34.96 -3.06
N ILE A 471 29.54 35.94 -3.22
CA ILE A 471 30.45 35.99 -4.38
C ILE A 471 31.42 34.81 -4.38
N VAL A 472 32.02 34.46 -3.23
CA VAL A 472 32.95 33.32 -3.11
C VAL A 472 32.22 32.00 -3.38
N GLU A 473 31.01 31.80 -2.86
CA GLU A 473 30.19 30.62 -3.12
C GLU A 473 29.80 30.51 -4.62
N MET A 474 29.49 31.61 -5.31
CA MET A 474 29.28 31.62 -6.77
C MET A 474 30.51 31.17 -7.56
N HIS A 475 31.72 31.42 -7.03
CA HIS A 475 32.97 30.93 -7.57
C HIS A 475 33.33 29.51 -7.18
N ARG A 476 32.40 28.79 -6.49
CA ARG A 476 32.62 27.45 -5.91
C ARG A 476 33.78 27.42 -4.89
N GLY A 477 34.05 28.55 -4.27
CA GLY A 477 35.00 28.72 -3.19
C GLY A 477 34.38 28.56 -1.81
N SER A 478 35.19 28.78 -0.77
CA SER A 478 34.74 28.81 0.63
C SER A 478 35.34 30.02 1.34
N ILE A 479 34.57 30.61 2.24
CA ILE A 479 35.00 31.73 3.09
C ILE A 479 34.64 31.41 4.55
N TRP A 480 35.58 31.64 5.47
CA TRP A 480 35.36 31.45 6.90
C TRP A 480 36.25 32.41 7.70
N ALA A 481 36.02 32.47 9.02
CA ALA A 481 36.80 33.29 9.93
C ALA A 481 37.25 32.44 11.14
N GLU A 482 38.44 32.72 11.63
CA GLU A 482 38.98 32.10 12.84
C GLU A 482 39.49 33.24 13.79
N TYR A 483 39.43 32.99 15.09
CA TYR A 483 39.95 33.90 16.11
C TYR A 483 40.93 33.14 16.99
N GLU A 484 42.18 33.61 16.98
CA GLU A 484 43.24 33.01 17.78
C GLU A 484 44.21 34.08 18.28
N LYS A 485 44.57 34.02 19.55
CA LYS A 485 45.61 34.89 20.18
C LYS A 485 45.39 36.41 19.98
N GLY A 486 44.14 36.85 19.97
CA GLY A 486 43.83 38.26 19.81
C GLY A 486 43.76 38.73 18.33
N TYR A 487 43.80 37.81 17.39
CA TYR A 487 43.67 38.08 15.95
C TYR A 487 42.46 37.40 15.39
N ILE A 488 41.65 38.16 14.60
CA ILE A 488 40.66 37.59 13.71
C ILE A 488 41.31 37.43 12.33
N THR A 489 41.11 36.25 11.72
CA THR A 489 41.60 35.94 10.38
C THR A 489 40.47 35.48 9.50
N PHE A 490 40.25 36.18 8.40
CA PHE A 490 39.31 35.79 7.36
C PHE A 490 40.07 35.01 6.27
N TYR A 491 39.53 33.87 5.88
CA TYR A 491 40.07 33.01 4.84
C TYR A 491 39.14 32.95 3.65
N VAL A 492 39.72 33.06 2.44
CA VAL A 492 39.04 32.84 1.16
C VAL A 492 39.77 31.73 0.43
N LYS A 493 39.11 30.65 0.15
CA LYS A 493 39.61 29.48 -0.58
C LYS A 493 38.98 29.42 -1.95
N LEU A 494 39.78 29.42 -3.02
CA LEU A 494 39.32 29.37 -4.41
C LEU A 494 39.99 28.20 -5.14
N ILE A 495 39.34 27.70 -6.18
CA ILE A 495 39.94 26.68 -7.04
C ILE A 495 40.94 27.33 -7.94
N MET A 496 42.18 26.79 -8.01
CA MET A 496 43.18 27.26 -8.97
C MET A 496 42.82 26.85 -10.36
N GLY A 497 43.02 27.72 -11.34
CA GLY A 497 42.98 27.38 -12.74
C GLY A 497 44.10 26.40 -13.10
N SER A 498 43.79 25.41 -13.95
CA SER A 498 44.85 24.59 -14.54
C SER A 498 45.84 25.46 -15.32
N ASN A 499 47.14 25.38 -15.00
CA ASN A 499 48.16 25.96 -15.86
C ASN A 499 48.21 25.08 -17.13
N GLU A 500 47.36 25.36 -18.11
CA GLU A 500 47.55 25.01 -19.52
C GLU A 500 47.71 26.28 -20.34
#